data_7a1d9e460bc87b074364aeb444a59664
#
_entry.id   7a1d9e460bc87b074364aeb444a59664
#
_cell.length_a   1.000
_cell.length_b   1.000
_cell.length_c   1.000
_cell.angle_alpha   90.00
_cell.angle_beta   90.00
_cell.angle_gamma   90.00
#
_symmetry.space_group_name_H-M   'P 1'
#
loop_
_entity.id
_entity.type
_entity.pdbx_description
1 polymer ?
#
loop_
_entity_poly.entity_id
_entity_poly.type
_entity_poly.pdbx_seq_one_letter_code
_entity_poly.pdbx_strand_id
1 'polypeptide(L)'
;MSQPLIVVALPEEAAHLHTNLPVLITGAGKVNAAIVVTRALASAPVLPTEIINLGTAGALRPGLSGTQQIGMVIQHDLDSPAIKALTGKDYGAPLRLADSGLTLATGDVFVADPVVQQALARQADLVDMEGYAIAAAAAAFGVPIRMVKHVSDMADAEAMRSWTSTVDECSRALAVWLATSYFRRTG
;
A
#
# COMPACT_ATOMS: atom_id res chain seq x y z
N MET A 1 21.45 -11.30 11.27
CA MET A 1 20.55 -10.41 12.01
C MET A 1 19.30 -10.22 11.17
N SER A 2 18.12 -10.15 11.77
CA SER A 2 16.87 -9.84 11.05
C SER A 2 16.97 -8.41 10.52
N GLN A 3 16.41 -8.18 9.33
CA GLN A 3 16.41 -6.88 8.65
C GLN A 3 15.03 -6.58 8.09
N PRO A 4 14.71 -5.34 7.73
CA PRO A 4 13.48 -4.99 7.08
C PRO A 4 13.29 -5.68 5.74
N LEU A 5 12.01 -5.92 5.36
CA LEU A 5 11.61 -6.42 4.05
C LEU A 5 10.86 -5.32 3.30
N ILE A 6 11.39 -4.89 2.16
CA ILE A 6 10.67 -3.99 1.26
C ILE A 6 9.67 -4.80 0.45
N VAL A 7 8.42 -4.33 0.38
CA VAL A 7 7.35 -4.94 -0.40
C VAL A 7 6.81 -3.93 -1.39
N VAL A 8 6.78 -4.30 -2.67
CA VAL A 8 6.33 -3.46 -3.79
C VAL A 8 5.42 -4.30 -4.67
N ALA A 9 4.42 -3.69 -5.31
CA ALA A 9 3.50 -4.43 -6.17
C ALA A 9 4.13 -4.81 -7.51
N LEU A 10 4.73 -3.84 -8.20
CA LEU A 10 5.22 -4.01 -9.57
C LEU A 10 6.72 -3.71 -9.70
N PRO A 11 7.42 -4.37 -10.63
CA PRO A 11 8.84 -4.10 -10.88
C PRO A 11 9.13 -2.64 -11.24
N GLU A 12 8.19 -1.97 -11.95
CA GLU A 12 8.28 -0.59 -12.37
C GLU A 12 8.36 0.36 -11.16
N GLU A 13 7.62 0.06 -10.09
CA GLU A 13 7.66 0.84 -8.85
C GLU A 13 8.99 0.67 -8.09
N ALA A 14 9.68 -0.45 -8.30
CA ALA A 14 10.97 -0.77 -7.69
C ALA A 14 12.19 -0.36 -8.54
N ALA A 15 11.98 0.17 -9.76
CA ALA A 15 13.04 0.35 -10.76
C ALA A 15 14.25 1.18 -10.27
N HIS A 16 14.03 2.11 -9.34
CA HIS A 16 15.07 2.99 -8.77
C HIS A 16 15.44 2.69 -7.31
N LEU A 17 14.93 1.59 -6.74
CA LEU A 17 15.26 1.19 -5.36
C LEU A 17 16.68 0.57 -5.30
N HIS A 18 17.69 1.40 -5.12
CA HIS A 18 19.08 0.95 -4.91
C HIS A 18 19.33 0.72 -3.40
N THR A 19 19.20 -0.52 -2.95
CA THR A 19 19.29 -0.88 -1.53
C THR A 19 19.86 -2.28 -1.34
N ASN A 20 20.48 -2.53 -0.18
CA ASN A 20 20.90 -3.87 0.24
C ASN A 20 19.80 -4.64 1.00
N LEU A 21 18.65 -4.02 1.23
CA LEU A 21 17.50 -4.69 1.84
C LEU A 21 16.82 -5.62 0.82
N PRO A 22 16.27 -6.75 1.26
CA PRO A 22 15.50 -7.63 0.39
C PRO A 22 14.25 -6.89 -0.13
N VAL A 23 13.99 -7.02 -1.43
CA VAL A 23 12.81 -6.47 -2.10
C VAL A 23 11.94 -7.63 -2.60
N LEU A 24 10.67 -7.62 -2.21
CA LEU A 24 9.66 -8.60 -2.60
C LEU A 24 8.65 -7.94 -3.54
N ILE A 25 8.53 -8.46 -4.76
CA ILE A 25 7.53 -8.04 -5.74
C ILE A 25 6.32 -8.97 -5.59
N THR A 26 5.14 -8.40 -5.38
CA THR A 26 3.92 -9.19 -5.11
C THR A 26 3.10 -9.49 -6.34
N GLY A 27 3.17 -8.66 -7.38
CA GLY A 27 2.15 -8.57 -8.42
C GLY A 27 0.96 -7.72 -7.96
N ALA A 28 0.14 -7.30 -8.93
CA ALA A 28 -1.02 -6.46 -8.70
C ALA A 28 -2.18 -7.23 -8.03
N GLY A 29 -2.92 -6.53 -7.18
CA GLY A 29 -4.16 -6.99 -6.57
C GLY A 29 -3.99 -7.70 -5.23
N LYS A 30 -5.07 -7.67 -4.44
CA LYS A 30 -5.10 -8.16 -3.05
C LYS A 30 -4.72 -9.63 -2.92
N VAL A 31 -5.18 -10.48 -3.83
CA VAL A 31 -4.93 -11.93 -3.77
C VAL A 31 -3.44 -12.23 -3.97
N ASN A 32 -2.81 -11.64 -4.99
CA ASN A 32 -1.39 -11.81 -5.25
C ASN A 32 -0.55 -11.30 -4.06
N ALA A 33 -0.86 -10.10 -3.58
CA ALA A 33 -0.17 -9.50 -2.44
C ALA A 33 -0.27 -10.38 -1.18
N ALA A 34 -1.47 -10.85 -0.85
CA ALA A 34 -1.68 -11.73 0.31
C ALA A 34 -0.88 -13.03 0.19
N ILE A 35 -0.94 -13.72 -0.97
CA ILE A 35 -0.25 -15.00 -1.18
C ILE A 35 1.25 -14.83 -1.08
N VAL A 36 1.81 -13.83 -1.78
CA VAL A 36 3.26 -13.66 -1.88
C VAL A 36 3.85 -13.24 -0.54
N VAL A 37 3.24 -12.27 0.16
CA VAL A 37 3.71 -11.82 1.48
C VAL A 37 3.56 -12.92 2.51
N THR A 38 2.41 -13.60 2.57
CA THR A 38 2.20 -14.72 3.50
C THR A 38 3.22 -15.83 3.29
N ARG A 39 3.47 -16.23 2.03
CA ARG A 39 4.47 -17.25 1.71
C ARG A 39 5.87 -16.83 2.13
N ALA A 40 6.26 -15.57 1.85
CA ALA A 40 7.56 -15.06 2.26
C ALA A 40 7.76 -15.08 3.78
N LEU A 41 6.76 -14.63 4.54
CA LEU A 41 6.81 -14.62 6.00
C LEU A 41 6.79 -16.05 6.59
N ALA A 42 5.93 -16.94 6.06
CA ALA A 42 5.84 -18.31 6.54
C ALA A 42 7.09 -19.15 6.26
N SER A 43 7.82 -18.85 5.18
CA SER A 43 9.06 -19.54 4.79
C SER A 43 10.31 -18.91 5.40
N ALA A 44 10.20 -17.75 6.04
CA ALA A 44 11.36 -17.06 6.60
C ALA A 44 11.87 -17.78 7.85
N PRO A 45 13.15 -18.16 7.93
CA PRO A 45 13.73 -18.77 9.14
C PRO A 45 13.72 -17.79 10.32
N VAL A 46 13.76 -16.50 10.05
CA VAL A 46 13.60 -15.40 11.00
C VAL A 46 12.74 -14.33 10.34
N LEU A 47 11.69 -13.89 11.01
CA LEU A 47 10.80 -12.84 10.49
C LEU A 47 11.57 -11.51 10.31
N PRO A 48 11.22 -10.69 9.30
CA PRO A 48 11.78 -9.36 9.15
C PRO A 48 11.45 -8.49 10.36
N THR A 49 12.30 -7.50 10.64
CA THR A 49 12.07 -6.55 11.74
C THR A 49 10.85 -5.67 11.51
N GLU A 50 10.59 -5.35 10.24
CA GLU A 50 9.39 -4.66 9.77
C GLU A 50 9.20 -4.92 8.27
N ILE A 51 7.98 -4.71 7.78
CA ILE A 51 7.69 -4.56 6.36
C ILE A 51 7.68 -3.07 6.03
N ILE A 52 8.35 -2.70 4.93
CA ILE A 52 8.29 -1.37 4.34
C ILE A 52 7.55 -1.53 3.01
N ASN A 53 6.24 -1.24 2.98
CA ASN A 53 5.51 -1.23 1.73
C ASN A 53 5.71 0.12 1.03
N LEU A 54 6.30 0.08 -0.16
CA LEU A 54 6.46 1.22 -1.07
C LEU A 54 5.63 0.96 -2.32
N GLY A 55 5.00 1.99 -2.88
CA GLY A 55 4.24 1.87 -4.11
C GLY A 55 3.54 3.17 -4.50
N THR A 56 2.79 3.10 -5.59
CA THR A 56 1.98 4.21 -6.10
C THR A 56 0.56 4.17 -5.53
N ALA A 57 -0.14 5.29 -5.58
CA ALA A 57 -1.55 5.39 -5.24
C ALA A 57 -2.22 6.56 -5.96
N GLY A 58 -3.49 6.39 -6.32
CA GLY A 58 -4.32 7.46 -6.84
C GLY A 58 -4.82 8.38 -5.72
N ALA A 59 -4.84 9.70 -5.95
CA ALA A 59 -5.40 10.65 -5.02
C ALA A 59 -6.93 10.73 -5.14
N LEU A 60 -7.64 10.55 -4.04
CA LEU A 60 -9.10 10.68 -3.99
C LEU A 60 -9.56 12.12 -3.74
N ARG A 61 -8.67 12.98 -3.21
CA ARG A 61 -8.96 14.37 -2.87
C ARG A 61 -8.03 15.32 -3.62
N PRO A 62 -8.55 16.47 -4.08
CA PRO A 62 -7.72 17.51 -4.70
C PRO A 62 -6.59 18.00 -3.77
N GLY A 63 -5.45 18.33 -4.34
CA GLY A 63 -4.30 18.89 -3.62
C GLY A 63 -3.39 17.87 -2.95
N LEU A 64 -3.72 16.59 -2.97
CA LEU A 64 -2.80 15.54 -2.53
C LEU A 64 -1.79 15.24 -3.64
N SER A 65 -0.51 15.25 -3.29
CA SER A 65 0.59 14.97 -4.22
C SER A 65 1.83 14.51 -3.45
N GLY A 66 2.84 14.02 -4.17
CA GLY A 66 4.12 13.62 -3.59
C GLY A 66 4.05 12.33 -2.76
N THR A 67 5.05 12.14 -1.91
CA THR A 67 5.21 10.93 -1.09
C THR A 67 4.48 11.09 0.24
N GLN A 68 3.57 10.16 0.55
CA GLN A 68 2.66 10.20 1.68
C GLN A 68 2.85 8.97 2.58
N GLN A 69 2.84 9.19 3.88
CA GLN A 69 2.81 8.10 4.86
C GLN A 69 1.36 7.70 5.16
N ILE A 70 1.10 6.39 5.20
CA ILE A 70 -0.21 5.84 5.48
C ILE A 70 -0.31 5.48 6.96
N GLY A 71 -1.35 6.00 7.61
CA GLY A 71 -1.68 5.71 9.01
C GLY A 71 -2.77 4.67 9.18
N MET A 72 -3.63 4.53 8.17
CA MET A 72 -4.74 3.57 8.20
C MET A 72 -4.99 2.99 6.82
N VAL A 73 -5.38 1.71 6.75
CA VAL A 73 -5.85 1.06 5.52
C VAL A 73 -7.23 0.48 5.71
N ILE A 74 -8.07 0.59 4.67
CA ILE A 74 -9.42 0.03 4.59
C ILE A 74 -9.57 -0.78 3.30
N GLN A 75 -10.50 -1.74 3.27
CA GLN A 75 -10.96 -2.33 2.00
C GLN A 75 -12.20 -1.59 1.53
N HIS A 76 -12.26 -1.19 0.26
CA HIS A 76 -13.41 -0.48 -0.29
C HIS A 76 -14.34 -1.36 -1.12
N ASP A 77 -13.92 -2.56 -1.49
CA ASP A 77 -14.65 -3.50 -2.35
C ASP A 77 -15.11 -4.77 -1.62
N LEU A 78 -15.00 -4.80 -0.28
CA LEU A 78 -15.60 -5.83 0.57
C LEU A 78 -16.82 -5.23 1.29
N ASP A 79 -17.99 -5.80 1.08
CA ASP A 79 -19.21 -5.40 1.80
C ASP A 79 -19.17 -5.91 3.26
N SER A 80 -18.26 -5.34 4.05
CA SER A 80 -18.08 -5.68 5.46
C SER A 80 -19.35 -5.48 6.30
N PRO A 81 -20.17 -4.42 6.09
CA PRO A 81 -21.43 -4.26 6.81
C PRO A 81 -22.43 -5.40 6.55
N ALA A 82 -22.62 -5.81 5.29
CA ALA A 82 -23.51 -6.91 4.95
C ALA A 82 -23.01 -8.25 5.53
N ILE A 83 -21.71 -8.53 5.42
CA ILE A 83 -21.11 -9.74 5.98
C ILE A 83 -21.26 -9.77 7.50
N LYS A 84 -21.05 -8.65 8.18
CA LYS A 84 -21.23 -8.52 9.63
C LYS A 84 -22.69 -8.72 10.05
N ALA A 85 -23.64 -8.19 9.28
CA ALA A 85 -25.07 -8.41 9.54
C ALA A 85 -25.46 -9.90 9.43
N LEU A 86 -24.86 -10.63 8.49
CA LEU A 86 -25.13 -12.05 8.26
C LEU A 86 -24.43 -12.97 9.28
N THR A 87 -23.21 -12.64 9.67
CA THR A 87 -22.34 -13.57 10.40
C THR A 87 -22.06 -13.15 11.85
N GLY A 88 -22.37 -11.92 12.21
CA GLY A 88 -22.01 -11.30 13.49
C GLY A 88 -20.52 -10.97 13.61
N LYS A 89 -19.70 -11.25 12.59
CA LYS A 89 -18.25 -11.06 12.60
C LYS A 89 -17.81 -9.99 11.59
N ASP A 90 -16.76 -9.27 11.94
CA ASP A 90 -16.13 -8.28 11.08
C ASP A 90 -14.90 -8.90 10.38
N TYR A 91 -14.94 -8.94 9.04
CA TYR A 91 -13.87 -9.50 8.22
C TYR A 91 -13.05 -8.44 7.47
N GLY A 92 -13.46 -7.20 7.50
CA GLY A 92 -12.86 -6.09 6.76
C GLY A 92 -12.60 -4.88 7.65
N ALA A 93 -12.32 -5.08 8.94
CA ALA A 93 -12.07 -3.99 9.86
C ALA A 93 -10.86 -3.13 9.39
N PRO A 94 -10.94 -1.80 9.54
CA PRO A 94 -9.78 -0.94 9.27
C PRO A 94 -8.54 -1.37 10.06
N LEU A 95 -7.37 -1.34 9.43
CA LEU A 95 -6.10 -1.63 10.08
C LEU A 95 -5.34 -0.34 10.30
N ARG A 96 -5.06 -0.02 11.56
CA ARG A 96 -4.23 1.11 11.95
C ARG A 96 -2.76 0.70 11.86
N LEU A 97 -1.97 1.47 11.13
CA LEU A 97 -0.53 1.25 10.92
C LEU A 97 0.33 2.23 11.72
N ALA A 98 -0.17 3.45 11.95
CA ALA A 98 0.50 4.50 12.71
C ALA A 98 -0.52 5.43 13.35
N ASP A 99 -0.06 6.28 14.31
CA ASP A 99 -0.91 7.26 14.99
C ASP A 99 -1.25 8.46 14.09
N SER A 100 -0.50 8.66 13.02
CA SER A 100 -0.70 9.74 12.06
C SER A 100 -0.46 9.23 10.64
N GLY A 101 -0.92 9.98 9.65
CA GLY A 101 -0.81 9.64 8.23
C GLY A 101 -2.17 9.60 7.55
N LEU A 102 -2.17 9.39 6.24
CA LEU A 102 -3.37 9.34 5.42
C LEU A 102 -4.08 7.99 5.54
N THR A 103 -5.36 7.98 5.16
CA THR A 103 -6.13 6.74 4.99
C THR A 103 -6.05 6.27 3.53
N LEU A 104 -5.66 5.01 3.35
CA LEU A 104 -5.58 4.33 2.05
C LEU A 104 -6.76 3.36 1.91
N ALA A 105 -7.50 3.46 0.80
CA ALA A 105 -8.53 2.51 0.43
C ALA A 105 -7.97 1.51 -0.59
N THR A 106 -8.03 0.20 -0.28
CA THR A 106 -7.54 -0.86 -1.17
C THR A 106 -8.69 -1.63 -1.79
N GLY A 107 -8.61 -1.91 -3.11
CA GLY A 107 -9.56 -2.78 -3.82
C GLY A 107 -9.01 -3.27 -5.15
N ASP A 108 -9.59 -4.36 -5.69
CA ASP A 108 -9.12 -5.00 -6.92
C ASP A 108 -9.64 -4.33 -8.21
N VAL A 109 -10.39 -3.23 -8.08
CA VAL A 109 -10.84 -2.43 -9.21
C VAL A 109 -10.01 -1.15 -9.29
N PHE A 110 -9.38 -0.92 -10.45
CA PHE A 110 -8.66 0.32 -10.71
C PHE A 110 -9.67 1.49 -10.76
N VAL A 111 -9.53 2.45 -9.86
CA VAL A 111 -10.46 3.57 -9.73
C VAL A 111 -10.14 4.62 -10.78
N ALA A 112 -11.05 4.79 -11.75
CA ALA A 112 -10.97 5.76 -12.84
C ALA A 112 -12.33 6.45 -13.09
N ASP A 113 -13.38 6.09 -12.33
CA ASP A 113 -14.71 6.69 -12.43
C ASP A 113 -14.85 7.79 -11.38
N PRO A 114 -15.18 9.05 -11.78
CA PRO A 114 -15.34 10.17 -10.85
C PRO A 114 -16.43 9.95 -9.79
N VAL A 115 -17.47 9.17 -10.08
CA VAL A 115 -18.54 8.86 -9.10
C VAL A 115 -17.97 7.94 -8.01
N VAL A 116 -17.21 6.93 -8.40
CA VAL A 116 -16.53 6.02 -7.47
C VAL A 116 -15.49 6.78 -6.66
N GLN A 117 -14.65 7.60 -7.31
CA GLN A 117 -13.68 8.47 -6.64
C GLN A 117 -14.33 9.33 -5.56
N GLN A 118 -15.41 10.06 -5.89
CA GLN A 118 -16.11 10.91 -4.92
C GLN A 118 -16.70 10.12 -3.75
N ALA A 119 -17.23 8.92 -4.00
CA ALA A 119 -17.74 8.07 -2.94
C ALA A 119 -16.63 7.62 -1.98
N LEU A 120 -15.48 7.22 -2.51
CA LEU A 120 -14.31 6.82 -1.74
C LEU A 120 -13.66 7.98 -0.99
N ALA A 121 -13.63 9.18 -1.56
CA ALA A 121 -13.08 10.39 -0.94
C ALA A 121 -13.76 10.79 0.39
N ARG A 122 -14.95 10.23 0.69
CA ARG A 122 -15.64 10.44 1.96
C ARG A 122 -15.01 9.67 3.13
N GLN A 123 -14.23 8.63 2.84
CA GLN A 123 -13.68 7.72 3.86
C GLN A 123 -12.18 7.47 3.73
N ALA A 124 -11.56 7.88 2.62
CA ALA A 124 -10.12 7.71 2.39
C ALA A 124 -9.53 8.92 1.65
N ASP A 125 -8.21 9.00 1.67
CA ASP A 125 -7.44 10.07 1.02
C ASP A 125 -6.81 9.58 -0.29
N LEU A 126 -6.37 8.31 -0.30
CA LEU A 126 -5.69 7.66 -1.41
C LEU A 126 -6.34 6.30 -1.72
N VAL A 127 -6.10 5.77 -2.93
CA VAL A 127 -6.54 4.44 -3.35
C VAL A 127 -5.41 3.66 -3.99
N ASP A 128 -5.34 2.35 -3.68
CA ASP A 128 -4.43 1.38 -4.29
C ASP A 128 -5.09 0.00 -4.48
N MET A 129 -4.30 -1.00 -4.84
CA MET A 129 -4.82 -2.35 -5.08
C MET A 129 -4.22 -3.43 -4.14
N GLU A 130 -3.27 -3.14 -3.26
CA GLU A 130 -2.55 -4.16 -2.45
C GLU A 130 -2.42 -3.83 -0.96
N GLY A 131 -2.43 -2.54 -0.59
CA GLY A 131 -2.00 -2.09 0.74
C GLY A 131 -2.69 -2.80 1.90
N TYR A 132 -4.01 -2.97 1.83
CA TYR A 132 -4.73 -3.70 2.88
C TYR A 132 -4.29 -5.16 3.00
N ALA A 133 -4.09 -5.85 1.87
CA ALA A 133 -3.69 -7.25 1.87
C ALA A 133 -2.28 -7.45 2.45
N ILE A 134 -1.35 -6.55 2.13
CA ILE A 134 0.00 -6.54 2.69
C ILE A 134 -0.05 -6.29 4.20
N ALA A 135 -0.83 -5.31 4.64
CA ALA A 135 -1.01 -4.99 6.06
C ALA A 135 -1.66 -6.13 6.84
N ALA A 136 -2.68 -6.79 6.26
CA ALA A 136 -3.35 -7.93 6.88
C ALA A 136 -2.39 -9.14 7.03
N ALA A 137 -1.59 -9.42 6.01
CA ALA A 137 -0.56 -10.46 6.08
C ALA A 137 0.49 -10.14 7.15
N ALA A 138 0.99 -8.90 7.21
CA ALA A 138 1.93 -8.47 8.24
C ALA A 138 1.35 -8.63 9.65
N ALA A 139 0.11 -8.21 9.86
CA ALA A 139 -0.59 -8.33 11.14
C ALA A 139 -0.77 -9.79 11.57
N ALA A 140 -1.09 -10.69 10.64
CA ALA A 140 -1.25 -12.12 10.92
C ALA A 140 0.04 -12.78 11.44
N PHE A 141 1.22 -12.25 11.09
CA PHE A 141 2.52 -12.72 11.58
C PHE A 141 3.10 -11.86 12.71
N GLY A 142 2.39 -10.82 13.16
CA GLY A 142 2.88 -9.89 14.18
C GLY A 142 4.09 -9.06 13.73
N VAL A 143 4.26 -8.87 12.42
CA VAL A 143 5.36 -8.07 11.86
C VAL A 143 4.91 -6.61 11.72
N PRO A 144 5.62 -5.64 12.32
CA PRO A 144 5.32 -4.23 12.11
C PRO A 144 5.36 -3.85 10.63
N ILE A 145 4.51 -2.89 10.23
CA ILE A 145 4.49 -2.40 8.86
C ILE A 145 4.56 -0.88 8.83
N ARG A 146 5.36 -0.36 7.91
CA ARG A 146 5.37 1.04 7.49
C ARG A 146 4.96 1.10 6.03
N MET A 147 3.96 1.90 5.73
CA MET A 147 3.43 2.01 4.38
C MET A 147 3.58 3.44 3.86
N VAL A 148 4.14 3.56 2.67
CA VAL A 148 4.42 4.84 2.02
C VAL A 148 3.99 4.75 0.56
N LYS A 149 3.20 5.71 0.12
CA LYS A 149 2.68 5.80 -1.24
C LYS A 149 3.11 7.11 -1.89
N HIS A 150 3.50 7.05 -3.16
CA HIS A 150 3.67 8.24 -3.98
C HIS A 150 2.43 8.42 -4.87
N VAL A 151 1.88 9.63 -4.88
CA VAL A 151 0.69 9.93 -5.69
C VAL A 151 1.06 9.92 -7.16
N SER A 152 0.49 9.01 -7.93
CA SER A 152 0.74 8.83 -9.36
C SER A 152 -0.30 9.50 -10.25
N ASP A 153 -1.53 9.64 -9.76
CA ASP A 153 -2.69 10.11 -10.52
C ASP A 153 -3.79 10.62 -9.58
N MET A 154 -4.87 11.11 -10.16
CA MET A 154 -6.01 11.67 -9.42
C MET A 154 -7.19 10.69 -9.30
N ALA A 155 -7.00 9.41 -9.54
CA ALA A 155 -8.03 8.38 -9.55
C ALA A 155 -9.27 8.77 -10.40
N ASP A 156 -9.03 9.41 -11.53
CA ASP A 156 -10.02 9.93 -12.47
C ASP A 156 -9.93 9.23 -13.83
N ALA A 157 -10.68 9.71 -14.83
CA ALA A 157 -10.70 9.13 -16.18
C ALA A 157 -9.34 9.08 -16.88
N GLU A 158 -8.37 9.91 -16.48
CA GLU A 158 -7.02 9.94 -17.02
C GLU A 158 -6.01 9.11 -16.19
N ALA A 159 -6.44 8.51 -15.07
CA ALA A 159 -5.57 7.85 -14.10
C ALA A 159 -4.66 6.78 -14.72
N MET A 160 -5.18 5.93 -15.62
CA MET A 160 -4.39 4.88 -16.26
C MET A 160 -3.26 5.46 -17.14
N ARG A 161 -3.54 6.54 -17.88
CA ARG A 161 -2.54 7.23 -18.71
C ARG A 161 -1.52 7.94 -17.83
N SER A 162 -1.98 8.62 -16.81
CA SER A 162 -1.12 9.32 -15.84
C SER A 162 -0.17 8.35 -15.17
N TRP A 163 -0.67 7.20 -14.64
CA TRP A 163 0.17 6.19 -14.01
C TRP A 163 1.29 5.70 -14.93
N THR A 164 0.96 5.31 -16.17
CA THR A 164 1.96 4.81 -17.14
C THR A 164 3.07 5.83 -17.41
N SER A 165 2.74 7.15 -17.41
CA SER A 165 3.71 8.21 -17.67
C SER A 165 4.51 8.65 -16.44
N THR A 166 4.00 8.40 -15.23
CA THR A 166 4.58 8.91 -13.96
C THR A 166 5.24 7.84 -13.10
N VAL A 167 5.02 6.56 -13.36
CA VAL A 167 5.53 5.47 -12.51
C VAL A 167 7.05 5.51 -12.32
N ASP A 168 7.80 5.89 -13.34
CA ASP A 168 9.26 6.02 -13.24
C ASP A 168 9.67 7.15 -12.27
N GLU A 169 8.99 8.30 -12.33
CA GLU A 169 9.19 9.40 -11.39
C GLU A 169 8.77 9.02 -9.97
N CYS A 170 7.65 8.32 -9.83
CA CYS A 170 7.18 7.79 -8.55
C CYS A 170 8.23 6.86 -7.92
N SER A 171 8.80 5.95 -8.71
CA SER A 171 9.87 5.05 -8.25
C SER A 171 11.10 5.81 -7.76
N ARG A 172 11.53 6.88 -8.46
CA ARG A 172 12.63 7.76 -8.00
C ARG A 172 12.30 8.44 -6.67
N ALA A 173 11.09 8.97 -6.54
CA ALA A 173 10.66 9.64 -5.31
C ALA A 173 10.61 8.68 -4.11
N LEU A 174 10.14 7.45 -4.31
CA LEU A 174 10.15 6.40 -3.29
C LEU A 174 11.58 6.00 -2.90
N ALA A 175 12.49 5.91 -3.86
CA ALA A 175 13.90 5.66 -3.60
C ALA A 175 14.56 6.78 -2.78
N VAL A 176 14.27 8.03 -3.10
CA VAL A 176 14.73 9.19 -2.31
C VAL A 176 14.15 9.14 -0.90
N TRP A 177 12.85 8.84 -0.75
CA TRP A 177 12.25 8.69 0.57
C TRP A 177 12.94 7.59 1.39
N LEU A 178 13.20 6.44 0.81
CA LEU A 178 13.88 5.32 1.47
C LEU A 178 15.27 5.75 1.95
N ALA A 179 16.06 6.42 1.10
CA ALA A 179 17.41 6.85 1.41
C ALA A 179 17.47 7.95 2.48
N THR A 180 16.50 8.88 2.48
CA THR A 180 16.58 10.09 3.32
C THR A 180 15.74 10.01 4.58
N SER A 181 14.55 9.44 4.50
CA SER A 181 13.59 9.45 5.60
C SER A 181 13.63 8.17 6.44
N TYR A 182 14.01 7.05 5.82
CA TYR A 182 14.12 5.78 6.53
C TYR A 182 15.50 5.60 7.17
N PHE A 183 16.57 5.61 6.38
CA PHE A 183 17.90 5.31 6.90
C PHE A 183 18.48 6.38 7.85
N ARG A 184 18.05 7.65 7.74
CA ARG A 184 18.49 8.69 8.69
C ARG A 184 17.83 8.58 10.08
N ARG A 185 16.74 7.84 10.23
CA ARG A 185 16.07 7.64 11.54
C ARG A 185 16.58 6.42 12.29
N THR A 186 17.28 5.52 11.62
CA THR A 186 17.79 4.27 12.18
C THR A 186 19.31 4.29 12.43
N GLY A 187 19.99 5.35 12.07
CA GLY A 187 21.42 5.63 12.37
C GLY A 187 21.54 6.72 13.42
#